data_e0cc2c69c78cd2e259be264e6c04e6d4
#
_entry.id   e0cc2c69c78cd2e259be264e6c04e6d4
#
_cell.length_a   1.000
_cell.length_b   1.000
_cell.length_c   1.000
_cell.angle_alpha   90.00
_cell.angle_beta   90.00
_cell.angle_gamma   90.00
#
_symmetry.space_group_name_H-M   'P 1'
#
loop_
_entity.id
_entity.type
_entity.pdbx_description
1 polymer ?
#
loop_
_entity_poly.entity_id
_entity_poly.type
_entity_poly.pdbx_seq_one_letter_code
_entity_poly.pdbx_strand_id
1 'polypeptide(L)'
;MMELLVLKEKMRSFYGKYSLYIIPLIKFAVGYLAFYLINSNVGFMARLKNPLIPVIMGLVASIVPYGVTAFFAGCLLLAHVVQVSLEIALIIAVFMMAVILLYYGFRPGDGYLLLLTPMLFCFNIPYVVPILVGLSGSIVSIIPVSSGICIYYMIMYLKQNAGVLAGSSMSEMATRFIQIAKSLFANELMWVMIAAFAAAVLIVYIIKNLPVDHAWPIAIIAGVITQLIVIFVGDMKFELAISVAAMVIGMVIAVLAALIYQFFVFAVDYTRTEYLQYEDDEYHYYVKAVPKIAVSAPDVKVQRIYARKTAKTDKKTEH
;
A
#
# COMPACT_ATOMS: atom_id res chain seq x y z
N MET A 1 23.40 -2.31 17.94
CA MET A 1 22.95 -3.30 16.90
C MET A 1 22.20 -4.47 17.54
N MET A 2 22.71 -5.11 18.60
CA MET A 2 22.06 -6.26 19.27
C MET A 2 20.68 -5.92 19.85
N GLU A 3 20.53 -4.76 20.49
CA GLU A 3 19.22 -4.31 21.04
C GLU A 3 18.14 -4.13 19.95
N LEU A 4 18.51 -3.62 18.78
CA LEU A 4 17.58 -3.48 17.65
C LEU A 4 17.12 -4.84 17.09
N LEU A 5 18.01 -5.84 17.08
CA LEU A 5 17.65 -7.20 16.66
C LEU A 5 16.71 -7.86 17.68
N VAL A 6 16.95 -7.67 18.97
CA VAL A 6 16.06 -8.13 20.04
C VAL A 6 14.70 -7.45 19.95
N LEU A 7 14.67 -6.15 19.69
CA LEU A 7 13.42 -5.40 19.48
C LEU A 7 12.65 -5.95 18.28
N LYS A 8 13.31 -6.20 17.15
CA LYS A 8 12.73 -6.78 15.96
C LYS A 8 12.07 -8.13 16.26
N GLU A 9 12.77 -9.02 16.97
CA GLU A 9 12.25 -10.35 17.32
C GLU A 9 11.05 -10.25 18.28
N LYS A 10 11.11 -9.35 19.28
CA LYS A 10 9.95 -9.08 20.15
C LYS A 10 8.74 -8.58 19.35
N MET A 11 8.94 -7.66 18.40
CA MET A 11 7.87 -7.15 17.56
C MET A 11 7.29 -8.23 16.65
N ARG A 12 8.13 -9.09 16.08
CA ARG A 12 7.71 -10.22 15.25
C ARG A 12 6.89 -11.23 16.06
N SER A 13 7.37 -11.58 17.25
CA SER A 13 6.67 -12.47 18.17
C SER A 13 5.33 -11.87 18.63
N PHE A 14 5.32 -10.58 18.98
CA PHE A 14 4.09 -9.85 19.32
C PHE A 14 3.09 -9.85 18.17
N TYR A 15 3.53 -9.52 16.95
CA TYR A 15 2.67 -9.56 15.76
C TYR A 15 2.12 -10.97 15.52
N GLY A 16 2.97 -12.00 15.59
CA GLY A 16 2.54 -13.40 15.41
C GLY A 16 1.47 -13.81 16.43
N LYS A 17 1.62 -13.39 17.68
CA LYS A 17 0.66 -13.71 18.76
C LYS A 17 -0.66 -12.97 18.64
N TYR A 18 -0.63 -11.70 18.20
CA TYR A 18 -1.81 -10.81 18.19
C TYR A 18 -2.27 -10.44 16.78
N SER A 19 -1.82 -11.13 15.74
CA SER A 19 -2.16 -10.83 14.33
C SER A 19 -3.66 -10.78 14.07
N LEU A 20 -4.44 -11.64 14.76
CA LEU A 20 -5.91 -11.68 14.67
C LEU A 20 -6.57 -10.34 15.05
N TYR A 21 -5.97 -9.57 15.95
CA TYR A 21 -6.48 -8.27 16.38
C TYR A 21 -5.81 -7.11 15.64
N ILE A 22 -4.51 -7.24 15.36
CA ILE A 22 -3.72 -6.18 14.72
C ILE A 22 -4.17 -5.95 13.28
N ILE A 23 -4.43 -7.01 12.51
CA ILE A 23 -4.84 -6.89 11.10
C ILE A 23 -6.17 -6.14 10.95
N PRO A 24 -7.26 -6.48 11.67
CA PRO A 24 -8.50 -5.70 11.63
C PRO A 24 -8.33 -4.24 12.09
N LEU A 25 -7.48 -4.00 13.10
CA LEU A 25 -7.20 -2.65 13.59
C LEU A 25 -6.52 -1.79 12.53
N ILE A 26 -5.52 -2.34 11.82
CA ILE A 26 -4.85 -1.64 10.70
C ILE A 26 -5.84 -1.38 9.57
N LYS A 27 -6.68 -2.36 9.21
CA LYS A 27 -7.72 -2.20 8.19
C LYS A 27 -8.72 -1.11 8.58
N PHE A 28 -9.15 -1.10 9.85
CA PHE A 28 -10.00 -0.04 10.40
C PHE A 28 -9.35 1.33 10.23
N ALA A 29 -8.09 1.49 10.67
CA ALA A 29 -7.38 2.75 10.60
C ALA A 29 -7.23 3.27 9.16
N VAL A 30 -6.83 2.39 8.23
CA VAL A 30 -6.70 2.73 6.79
C VAL A 30 -8.06 3.09 6.21
N GLY A 31 -9.09 2.29 6.46
CA GLY A 31 -10.45 2.56 6.00
C GLY A 31 -10.99 3.88 6.56
N TYR A 32 -10.93 4.06 7.88
CA TYR A 32 -11.36 5.30 8.53
C TYR A 32 -10.69 6.53 7.93
N LEU A 33 -9.35 6.51 7.78
CA LEU A 33 -8.62 7.63 7.19
C LEU A 33 -9.03 7.89 5.74
N ALA A 34 -9.22 6.85 4.92
CA ALA A 34 -9.65 7.00 3.54
C ALA A 34 -11.03 7.67 3.46
N PHE A 35 -12.02 7.18 4.20
CA PHE A 35 -13.37 7.76 4.23
C PHE A 35 -13.38 9.16 4.84
N TYR A 36 -12.59 9.41 5.88
CA TYR A 36 -12.42 10.73 6.47
C TYR A 36 -11.83 11.73 5.48
N LEU A 37 -10.79 11.37 4.74
CA LEU A 37 -10.16 12.22 3.74
C LEU A 37 -11.11 12.54 2.58
N ILE A 38 -11.93 11.58 2.13
CA ILE A 38 -12.98 11.83 1.12
C ILE A 38 -13.98 12.85 1.67
N ASN A 39 -14.50 12.65 2.87
CA ASN A 39 -15.47 13.56 3.49
C ASN A 39 -14.90 14.97 3.72
N SER A 40 -13.62 15.08 4.06
CA SER A 40 -12.98 16.38 4.32
C SER A 40 -12.63 17.14 3.04
N ASN A 41 -12.24 16.43 1.96
CA ASN A 41 -11.82 17.07 0.70
C ASN A 41 -12.99 17.29 -0.28
N VAL A 42 -13.93 16.37 -0.35
CA VAL A 42 -15.06 16.43 -1.29
C VAL A 42 -16.33 16.89 -0.58
N GLY A 43 -16.77 16.24 0.47
CA GLY A 43 -17.80 16.63 1.44
C GLY A 43 -19.03 17.43 0.96
N PHE A 44 -19.44 17.31 -0.32
CA PHE A 44 -20.50 18.15 -0.91
C PHE A 44 -21.89 17.80 -0.40
N MET A 45 -22.15 16.54 -0.08
CA MET A 45 -23.44 16.10 0.45
C MET A 45 -23.47 16.24 1.97
N ALA A 46 -24.20 17.22 2.48
CA ALA A 46 -24.27 17.53 3.92
C ALA A 46 -24.66 16.30 4.79
N ARG A 47 -25.55 15.45 4.30
CA ARG A 47 -25.98 14.24 5.02
C ARG A 47 -24.85 13.23 5.21
N LEU A 48 -23.94 13.09 4.23
CA LEU A 48 -22.81 12.17 4.27
C LEU A 48 -21.57 12.79 4.95
N LYS A 49 -21.54 14.10 5.15
CA LYS A 49 -20.44 14.80 5.84
C LYS A 49 -20.43 14.57 7.36
N ASN A 50 -21.35 13.75 7.88
CA ASN A 50 -21.40 13.39 9.29
C ASN A 50 -20.13 12.62 9.71
N PRO A 51 -19.45 13.02 10.82
CA PRO A 51 -18.25 12.35 11.30
C PRO A 51 -18.45 10.88 11.70
N LEU A 52 -19.68 10.43 11.92
CA LEU A 52 -20.01 9.03 12.19
C LEU A 52 -19.82 8.13 10.95
N ILE A 53 -20.00 8.66 9.74
CA ILE A 53 -19.90 7.87 8.50
C ILE A 53 -18.50 7.26 8.31
N PRO A 54 -17.39 8.01 8.38
CA PRO A 54 -16.06 7.43 8.32
C PRO A 54 -15.81 6.36 9.39
N VAL A 55 -16.37 6.52 10.59
CA VAL A 55 -16.23 5.53 11.67
C VAL A 55 -16.95 4.24 11.32
N ILE A 56 -18.21 4.31 10.89
CA ILE A 56 -19.00 3.13 10.51
C ILE A 56 -18.37 2.43 9.32
N MET A 57 -17.97 3.18 8.29
CA MET A 57 -17.32 2.62 7.12
C MET A 57 -15.93 2.04 7.43
N GLY A 58 -15.20 2.63 8.38
CA GLY A 58 -13.95 2.09 8.91
C GLY A 58 -14.16 0.76 9.62
N LEU A 59 -15.24 0.62 10.42
CA LEU A 59 -15.60 -0.65 11.05
C LEU A 59 -15.92 -1.73 10.00
N VAL A 60 -16.64 -1.39 8.94
CA VAL A 60 -16.87 -2.32 7.81
C VAL A 60 -15.54 -2.70 7.16
N ALA A 61 -14.64 -1.73 6.92
CA ALA A 61 -13.33 -1.96 6.33
C ALA A 61 -12.44 -2.90 7.16
N SER A 62 -12.64 -2.98 8.48
CA SER A 62 -11.88 -3.89 9.34
C SER A 62 -12.09 -5.37 9.01
N ILE A 63 -13.25 -5.70 8.43
CA ILE A 63 -13.67 -7.08 8.14
C ILE A 63 -13.41 -7.44 6.67
N VAL A 64 -13.71 -6.51 5.75
CA VAL A 64 -13.67 -6.77 4.30
C VAL A 64 -12.24 -6.67 3.72
N PRO A 65 -11.97 -7.25 2.52
CA PRO A 65 -10.72 -7.03 1.80
C PRO A 65 -10.55 -5.56 1.37
N TYR A 66 -9.29 -5.11 1.22
CA TYR A 66 -8.98 -3.72 0.81
C TYR A 66 -9.60 -3.33 -0.54
N GLY A 67 -9.72 -4.25 -1.51
CA GLY A 67 -10.39 -3.97 -2.78
C GLY A 67 -11.86 -3.60 -2.62
N VAL A 68 -12.57 -4.28 -1.71
CA VAL A 68 -13.97 -3.95 -1.36
C VAL A 68 -14.05 -2.61 -0.63
N THR A 69 -13.10 -2.34 0.27
CA THR A 69 -12.99 -1.02 0.93
C THR A 69 -12.77 0.10 -0.08
N ALA A 70 -11.89 -0.11 -1.07
CA ALA A 70 -11.66 0.85 -2.16
C ALA A 70 -12.91 1.06 -3.02
N PHE A 71 -13.67 0.00 -3.29
CA PHE A 71 -14.97 0.10 -3.97
C PHE A 71 -15.96 0.97 -3.17
N PHE A 72 -16.11 0.74 -1.87
CA PHE A 72 -16.98 1.56 -1.03
C PHE A 72 -16.50 3.02 -0.92
N ALA A 73 -15.19 3.26 -0.89
CA ALA A 73 -14.63 4.60 -0.93
C ALA A 73 -14.99 5.32 -2.25
N GLY A 74 -14.94 4.63 -3.37
CA GLY A 74 -15.40 5.13 -4.64
C GLY A 74 -16.91 5.41 -4.68
N CYS A 75 -17.74 4.52 -4.11
CA CYS A 75 -19.18 4.76 -4.00
C CYS A 75 -19.49 6.01 -3.15
N LEU A 76 -18.76 6.22 -2.04
CA LEU A 76 -18.90 7.42 -1.22
C LEU A 76 -18.50 8.69 -2.01
N LEU A 77 -17.40 8.62 -2.76
CA LEU A 77 -16.96 9.70 -3.64
C LEU A 77 -18.04 10.04 -4.68
N LEU A 78 -18.57 9.03 -5.36
CA LEU A 78 -19.66 9.21 -6.33
C LEU A 78 -20.92 9.85 -5.71
N ALA A 79 -21.32 9.39 -4.51
CA ALA A 79 -22.46 9.94 -3.80
C ALA A 79 -22.30 11.44 -3.51
N HIS A 80 -21.10 11.89 -3.14
CA HIS A 80 -20.82 13.31 -2.98
C HIS A 80 -20.86 14.07 -4.29
N VAL A 81 -20.33 13.51 -5.37
CA VAL A 81 -20.19 14.20 -6.66
C VAL A 81 -21.54 14.32 -7.38
N VAL A 82 -22.42 13.32 -7.29
CA VAL A 82 -23.80 13.38 -7.84
C VAL A 82 -24.54 14.60 -7.32
N GLN A 83 -24.28 15.03 -6.08
CA GLN A 83 -24.91 16.21 -5.50
C GLN A 83 -24.47 17.54 -6.17
N VAL A 84 -23.28 17.54 -6.81
CA VAL A 84 -22.71 18.73 -7.46
C VAL A 84 -23.06 18.75 -8.96
N SER A 85 -22.80 17.66 -9.65
CA SER A 85 -23.03 17.52 -11.09
C SER A 85 -23.14 16.04 -11.49
N LEU A 86 -24.21 15.71 -12.20
CA LEU A 86 -24.44 14.38 -12.72
C LEU A 86 -23.41 14.02 -13.81
N GLU A 87 -23.02 15.01 -14.63
CA GLU A 87 -22.05 14.81 -15.72
C GLU A 87 -20.69 14.35 -15.19
N ILE A 88 -20.22 15.00 -14.12
CA ILE A 88 -18.95 14.63 -13.49
C ILE A 88 -19.06 13.27 -12.82
N ALA A 89 -20.18 13.00 -12.17
CA ALA A 89 -20.42 11.70 -11.53
C ALA A 89 -20.38 10.57 -12.58
N LEU A 90 -20.89 10.78 -13.78
CA LEU A 90 -20.80 9.81 -14.87
C LEU A 90 -19.35 9.60 -15.33
N ILE A 91 -18.55 10.68 -15.48
CA ILE A 91 -17.13 10.56 -15.85
C ILE A 91 -16.38 9.75 -14.80
N ILE A 92 -16.60 10.07 -13.52
CA ILE A 92 -15.97 9.36 -12.40
C ILE A 92 -16.43 7.90 -12.34
N ALA A 93 -17.72 7.62 -12.59
CA ALA A 93 -18.23 6.26 -12.62
C ALA A 93 -17.58 5.42 -13.73
N VAL A 94 -17.42 5.99 -14.93
CA VAL A 94 -16.73 5.32 -16.05
C VAL A 94 -15.25 5.10 -15.70
N PHE A 95 -14.57 6.10 -15.13
CA PHE A 95 -13.19 5.96 -14.68
C PHE A 95 -13.05 4.88 -13.58
N MET A 96 -13.94 4.87 -12.59
CA MET A 96 -13.94 3.85 -11.55
C MET A 96 -14.19 2.45 -12.12
N MET A 97 -15.08 2.32 -13.10
CA MET A 97 -15.31 1.05 -13.81
C MET A 97 -14.01 0.57 -14.46
N ALA A 98 -13.29 1.46 -15.14
CA ALA A 98 -12.00 1.13 -15.75
C ALA A 98 -10.97 0.69 -14.70
N VAL A 99 -10.87 1.40 -13.57
CA VAL A 99 -9.98 1.04 -12.44
C VAL A 99 -10.34 -0.34 -11.87
N ILE A 100 -11.63 -0.62 -11.67
CA ILE A 100 -12.12 -1.91 -11.18
C ILE A 100 -11.73 -3.03 -12.15
N LEU A 101 -11.95 -2.86 -13.45
CA LEU A 101 -11.58 -3.86 -14.46
C LEU A 101 -10.07 -4.10 -14.49
N LEU A 102 -9.26 -3.05 -14.46
CA LEU A 102 -7.80 -3.15 -14.42
C LEU A 102 -7.32 -3.82 -13.12
N TYR A 103 -7.88 -3.42 -11.97
CA TYR A 103 -7.52 -3.98 -10.68
C TYR A 103 -7.81 -5.48 -10.59
N TYR A 104 -9.05 -5.89 -10.91
CA TYR A 104 -9.44 -7.31 -10.84
C TYR A 104 -8.78 -8.14 -11.94
N GLY A 105 -8.53 -7.56 -13.12
CA GLY A 105 -7.86 -8.26 -14.22
C GLY A 105 -6.40 -8.54 -14.01
N PHE A 106 -5.67 -7.63 -13.34
CA PHE A 106 -4.21 -7.72 -13.25
C PHE A 106 -3.68 -8.01 -11.84
N ARG A 107 -4.22 -7.38 -10.79
CA ARG A 107 -3.62 -7.47 -9.46
C ARG A 107 -4.64 -7.33 -8.30
N PRO A 108 -5.55 -8.28 -8.11
CA PRO A 108 -6.60 -8.19 -7.07
C PRO A 108 -6.07 -8.19 -5.63
N GLY A 109 -4.80 -8.59 -5.40
CA GLY A 109 -4.16 -8.55 -4.08
C GLY A 109 -3.73 -7.16 -3.61
N ASP A 110 -3.51 -6.22 -4.52
CA ASP A 110 -2.91 -4.91 -4.23
C ASP A 110 -3.94 -3.79 -4.03
N GLY A 111 -5.18 -4.12 -3.67
CA GLY A 111 -6.27 -3.15 -3.43
C GLY A 111 -5.96 -2.10 -2.36
N TYR A 112 -5.05 -2.37 -1.44
CA TYR A 112 -4.58 -1.40 -0.46
C TYR A 112 -3.87 -0.20 -1.12
N LEU A 113 -3.24 -0.38 -2.28
CA LEU A 113 -2.55 0.70 -3.01
C LEU A 113 -3.54 1.73 -3.58
N LEU A 114 -4.77 1.31 -3.94
CA LEU A 114 -5.81 2.24 -4.38
C LEU A 114 -6.23 3.22 -3.28
N LEU A 115 -6.08 2.84 -2.01
CA LEU A 115 -6.37 3.67 -0.85
C LEU A 115 -5.13 4.42 -0.36
N LEU A 116 -4.00 3.72 -0.19
CA LEU A 116 -2.79 4.31 0.38
C LEU A 116 -2.16 5.37 -0.53
N THR A 117 -2.16 5.16 -1.86
CA THR A 117 -1.56 6.12 -2.78
C THR A 117 -2.19 7.51 -2.65
N PRO A 118 -3.53 7.70 -2.83
CA PRO A 118 -4.12 9.02 -2.68
C PRO A 118 -4.00 9.58 -1.24
N MET A 119 -4.02 8.71 -0.21
CA MET A 119 -3.83 9.14 1.18
C MET A 119 -2.44 9.75 1.39
N LEU A 120 -1.37 9.11 0.90
CA LEU A 120 0.00 9.59 1.04
C LEU A 120 0.23 10.89 0.24
N PHE A 121 -0.48 11.09 -0.87
CA PHE A 121 -0.53 12.39 -1.55
C PHE A 121 -1.18 13.47 -0.67
N CYS A 122 -2.29 13.16 0.02
CA CYS A 122 -2.93 14.11 0.95
C CYS A 122 -2.01 14.48 2.12
N PHE A 123 -1.12 13.59 2.55
CA PHE A 123 -0.11 13.84 3.60
C PHE A 123 1.20 14.47 3.07
N ASN A 124 1.29 14.80 1.78
CA ASN A 124 2.50 15.33 1.13
C ASN A 124 3.74 14.41 1.20
N ILE A 125 3.55 13.11 1.34
CA ILE A 125 4.61 12.09 1.35
C ILE A 125 4.41 10.99 0.29
N PRO A 126 4.01 11.31 -0.95
CA PRO A 126 3.68 10.31 -1.95
C PRO A 126 4.89 9.50 -2.44
N TYR A 127 6.10 10.05 -2.33
CA TYR A 127 7.35 9.46 -2.83
C TYR A 127 7.72 8.13 -2.15
N VAL A 128 7.11 7.83 -1.02
CA VAL A 128 7.24 6.55 -0.29
C VAL A 128 6.65 5.39 -1.11
N VAL A 129 5.54 5.64 -1.83
CA VAL A 129 4.79 4.59 -2.53
C VAL A 129 5.64 3.80 -3.52
N PRO A 130 6.28 4.42 -4.53
CA PRO A 130 6.97 3.65 -5.57
C PRO A 130 8.18 2.90 -5.03
N ILE A 131 8.86 3.42 -4.00
CA ILE A 131 10.00 2.73 -3.39
C ILE A 131 9.52 1.46 -2.65
N LEU A 132 8.52 1.59 -1.77
CA LEU A 132 8.00 0.44 -1.04
C LEU A 132 7.35 -0.58 -1.96
N VAL A 133 6.59 -0.15 -2.96
CA VAL A 133 5.96 -1.03 -3.94
C VAL A 133 7.02 -1.74 -4.79
N GLY A 134 8.07 -1.04 -5.23
CA GLY A 134 9.19 -1.64 -5.94
C GLY A 134 9.89 -2.71 -5.09
N LEU A 135 10.07 -2.48 -3.78
CA LEU A 135 10.70 -3.43 -2.87
C LEU A 135 9.80 -4.62 -2.49
N SER A 136 8.50 -4.41 -2.26
CA SER A 136 7.58 -5.43 -1.74
C SER A 136 6.71 -6.10 -2.79
N GLY A 137 6.39 -5.36 -3.85
CA GLY A 137 5.40 -5.76 -4.86
C GLY A 137 6.01 -6.36 -6.13
N SER A 138 5.26 -6.23 -7.19
CA SER A 138 5.64 -6.63 -8.55
C SER A 138 5.53 -5.44 -9.52
N ILE A 139 6.05 -5.59 -10.75
CA ILE A 139 5.92 -4.59 -11.81
C ILE A 139 4.44 -4.25 -12.07
N VAL A 140 3.55 -5.24 -12.01
CA VAL A 140 2.12 -5.06 -12.27
C VAL A 140 1.45 -4.14 -11.23
N SER A 141 2.05 -3.98 -10.05
CA SER A 141 1.56 -3.05 -9.01
C SER A 141 1.63 -1.56 -9.43
N ILE A 142 2.29 -1.25 -10.55
CA ILE A 142 2.23 0.07 -11.20
C ILE A 142 0.78 0.46 -11.53
N ILE A 143 -0.07 -0.50 -11.92
CA ILE A 143 -1.47 -0.24 -12.28
C ILE A 143 -2.27 0.34 -11.12
N PRO A 144 -2.37 -0.31 -9.94
CA PRO A 144 -3.09 0.27 -8.81
C PRO A 144 -2.45 1.56 -8.27
N VAL A 145 -1.11 1.71 -8.33
CA VAL A 145 -0.44 2.96 -7.96
C VAL A 145 -0.85 4.10 -8.89
N SER A 146 -0.77 3.91 -10.21
CA SER A 146 -1.18 4.91 -11.21
C SER A 146 -2.66 5.27 -11.07
N SER A 147 -3.52 4.28 -10.83
CA SER A 147 -4.94 4.51 -10.56
C SER A 147 -5.15 5.35 -9.30
N GLY A 148 -4.38 5.11 -8.24
CA GLY A 148 -4.43 5.91 -7.01
C GLY A 148 -3.99 7.36 -7.22
N ILE A 149 -2.98 7.61 -8.07
CA ILE A 149 -2.57 8.96 -8.49
C ILE A 149 -3.72 9.66 -9.22
N CYS A 150 -4.32 9.00 -10.20
CA CYS A 150 -5.47 9.55 -10.93
C CYS A 150 -6.63 9.90 -9.98
N ILE A 151 -6.95 9.03 -9.02
CA ILE A 151 -8.00 9.27 -8.01
C ILE A 151 -7.68 10.54 -7.20
N TYR A 152 -6.44 10.71 -6.76
CA TYR A 152 -6.02 11.90 -6.00
C TYR A 152 -6.22 13.18 -6.82
N TYR A 153 -5.69 13.25 -8.04
CA TYR A 153 -5.80 14.44 -8.89
C TYR A 153 -7.25 14.73 -9.29
N MET A 154 -8.06 13.69 -9.47
CA MET A 154 -9.49 13.83 -9.69
C MET A 154 -10.21 14.44 -8.47
N ILE A 155 -9.89 14.01 -7.25
CA ILE A 155 -10.43 14.60 -6.01
C ILE A 155 -10.00 16.07 -5.89
N MET A 156 -8.76 16.39 -6.20
CA MET A 156 -8.26 17.78 -6.15
C MET A 156 -8.94 18.66 -7.20
N TYR A 157 -9.16 18.17 -8.41
CA TYR A 157 -9.91 18.85 -9.44
C TYR A 157 -11.35 19.16 -8.99
N LEU A 158 -12.04 18.19 -8.42
CA LEU A 158 -13.38 18.38 -7.87
C LEU A 158 -13.42 19.45 -6.78
N LYS A 159 -12.46 19.40 -5.87
CA LYS A 159 -12.35 20.36 -4.76
C LYS A 159 -12.17 21.80 -5.27
N GLN A 160 -11.32 21.98 -6.28
CA GLN A 160 -11.01 23.32 -6.84
C GLN A 160 -12.15 23.90 -7.68
N ASN A 161 -12.91 23.05 -8.39
CA ASN A 161 -13.90 23.48 -9.35
C ASN A 161 -15.36 23.33 -8.88
N ALA A 162 -15.60 22.90 -7.64
CA ALA A 162 -16.95 22.60 -7.13
C ALA A 162 -17.95 23.76 -7.31
N GLY A 163 -17.51 25.00 -7.08
CA GLY A 163 -18.37 26.20 -7.22
C GLY A 163 -18.79 26.49 -8.65
N VAL A 164 -17.91 26.27 -9.61
CA VAL A 164 -18.21 26.48 -11.05
C VAL A 164 -19.12 25.39 -11.59
N LEU A 165 -18.95 24.18 -11.08
CA LEU A 165 -19.66 22.98 -11.53
C LEU A 165 -21.13 22.94 -11.06
N ALA A 166 -21.44 23.58 -9.92
CA ALA A 166 -22.79 23.62 -9.34
C ALA A 166 -23.74 24.61 -10.02
N GLY A 167 -23.24 25.56 -10.82
CA GLY A 167 -24.01 26.72 -11.30
C GLY A 167 -24.54 26.67 -12.73
N SER A 168 -24.57 25.53 -13.41
CA SER A 168 -24.73 25.52 -14.85
C SER A 168 -26.03 24.88 -15.38
N SER A 169 -26.62 25.54 -16.40
CA SER A 169 -27.85 25.14 -17.08
C SER A 169 -27.71 23.93 -18.04
N MET A 170 -28.78 23.15 -18.19
CA MET A 170 -28.86 21.87 -18.95
C MET A 170 -28.58 21.93 -20.45
N SER A 171 -28.39 23.11 -21.05
CA SER A 171 -28.44 23.25 -22.52
C SER A 171 -27.20 22.79 -23.31
N GLU A 172 -26.11 22.40 -22.63
CA GLU A 172 -24.84 22.07 -23.28
C GLU A 172 -24.13 20.83 -22.69
N MET A 173 -24.86 19.82 -22.29
CA MET A 173 -24.32 18.63 -21.60
C MET A 173 -23.13 17.97 -22.32
N ALA A 174 -23.24 17.73 -23.64
CA ALA A 174 -22.18 17.02 -24.37
C ALA A 174 -20.87 17.82 -24.45
N THR A 175 -20.96 19.13 -24.66
CA THR A 175 -19.78 20.01 -24.74
C THR A 175 -19.06 20.08 -23.41
N ARG A 176 -19.81 20.13 -22.31
CA ARG A 176 -19.28 20.14 -20.95
C ARG A 176 -18.63 18.82 -20.57
N PHE A 177 -19.26 17.72 -20.90
CA PHE A 177 -18.67 16.39 -20.66
C PHE A 177 -17.28 16.30 -21.29
N ILE A 178 -17.15 16.70 -22.56
CA ILE A 178 -15.86 16.71 -23.27
C ILE A 178 -14.86 17.68 -22.61
N GLN A 179 -15.31 18.87 -22.20
CA GLN A 179 -14.45 19.86 -21.56
C GLN A 179 -13.95 19.41 -20.19
N ILE A 180 -14.82 18.82 -19.35
CA ILE A 180 -14.45 18.26 -18.05
C ILE A 180 -13.50 17.08 -18.22
N ALA A 181 -13.81 16.16 -19.13
CA ALA A 181 -12.92 15.03 -19.42
C ALA A 181 -11.55 15.53 -19.89
N LYS A 182 -11.51 16.49 -20.82
CA LYS A 182 -10.24 17.08 -21.25
C LYS A 182 -9.48 17.70 -20.10
N SER A 183 -10.11 18.50 -19.24
CA SER A 183 -9.41 19.16 -18.11
C SER A 183 -8.93 18.21 -17.02
N LEU A 184 -9.62 17.09 -16.79
CA LEU A 184 -9.16 16.04 -15.90
C LEU A 184 -7.89 15.34 -16.43
N PHE A 185 -7.88 15.03 -17.74
CA PHE A 185 -6.76 14.33 -18.37
C PHE A 185 -5.66 15.25 -18.89
N ALA A 186 -5.89 16.56 -18.98
CA ALA A 186 -4.87 17.56 -19.33
C ALA A 186 -3.96 17.96 -18.18
N ASN A 187 -4.09 17.34 -17.00
CA ASN A 187 -3.23 17.65 -15.86
C ASN A 187 -1.83 17.06 -16.07
N GLU A 188 -0.89 17.87 -16.51
CA GLU A 188 0.49 17.48 -16.81
C GLU A 188 1.21 16.94 -15.58
N LEU A 189 0.97 17.54 -14.40
CA LEU A 189 1.55 17.09 -13.15
C LEU A 189 1.14 15.65 -12.81
N MET A 190 -0.13 15.28 -13.06
CA MET A 190 -0.61 13.91 -12.87
C MET A 190 0.19 12.93 -13.72
N TRP A 191 0.39 13.22 -15.01
CA TRP A 191 1.12 12.34 -15.91
C TRP A 191 2.61 12.23 -15.57
N VAL A 192 3.23 13.34 -15.17
CA VAL A 192 4.63 13.34 -14.69
C VAL A 192 4.77 12.48 -13.44
N MET A 193 3.83 12.58 -12.48
CA MET A 193 3.86 11.74 -11.28
C MET A 193 3.64 10.26 -11.59
N ILE A 194 2.73 9.93 -12.51
CA ILE A 194 2.53 8.55 -12.98
C ILE A 194 3.82 8.01 -13.62
N ALA A 195 4.43 8.77 -14.52
CA ALA A 195 5.67 8.37 -15.19
C ALA A 195 6.83 8.19 -14.19
N ALA A 196 6.98 9.12 -13.24
CA ALA A 196 8.01 9.05 -12.21
C ALA A 196 7.86 7.82 -11.31
N PHE A 197 6.62 7.54 -10.87
CA PHE A 197 6.35 6.41 -9.98
C PHE A 197 6.47 5.08 -10.72
N ALA A 198 5.98 4.99 -11.96
CA ALA A 198 6.14 3.80 -12.78
C ALA A 198 7.62 3.49 -13.04
N ALA A 199 8.42 4.50 -13.44
CA ALA A 199 9.85 4.34 -13.65
C ALA A 199 10.58 3.92 -12.37
N ALA A 200 10.24 4.54 -11.22
CA ALA A 200 10.86 4.18 -9.95
C ALA A 200 10.52 2.75 -9.52
N VAL A 201 9.24 2.33 -9.62
CA VAL A 201 8.85 0.93 -9.31
C VAL A 201 9.62 -0.05 -10.17
N LEU A 202 9.74 0.22 -11.49
CA LEU A 202 10.49 -0.62 -12.43
C LEU A 202 11.96 -0.75 -12.02
N ILE A 203 12.63 0.39 -11.79
CA ILE A 203 14.06 0.42 -11.46
C ILE A 203 14.32 -0.28 -10.12
N VAL A 204 13.53 0.04 -9.09
CA VAL A 204 13.65 -0.61 -7.77
C VAL A 204 13.42 -2.11 -7.89
N TYR A 205 12.38 -2.54 -8.62
CA TYR A 205 12.07 -3.95 -8.80
C TYR A 205 13.18 -4.71 -9.54
N ILE A 206 13.75 -4.13 -10.60
CA ILE A 206 14.83 -4.76 -11.36
C ILE A 206 16.07 -4.89 -10.48
N ILE A 207 16.50 -3.80 -9.84
CA ILE A 207 17.76 -3.79 -9.07
C ILE A 207 17.68 -4.70 -7.85
N LYS A 208 16.53 -4.73 -7.11
CA LYS A 208 16.40 -5.59 -5.93
C LYS A 208 16.55 -7.08 -6.25
N ASN A 209 16.23 -7.49 -7.49
CA ASN A 209 16.28 -8.88 -7.93
C ASN A 209 17.63 -9.25 -8.57
N LEU A 210 18.58 -8.31 -8.68
CA LEU A 210 19.91 -8.62 -9.15
C LEU A 210 20.70 -9.41 -8.11
N PRO A 211 21.52 -10.38 -8.52
CA PRO A 211 22.36 -11.17 -7.63
C PRO A 211 23.64 -10.38 -7.23
N VAL A 212 23.45 -9.18 -6.66
CA VAL A 212 24.53 -8.28 -6.25
C VAL A 212 24.43 -8.02 -4.74
N ASP A 213 25.57 -7.97 -4.08
CA ASP A 213 25.65 -7.60 -2.67
C ASP A 213 25.05 -6.20 -2.47
N HIS A 214 24.23 -6.03 -1.44
CA HIS A 214 23.55 -4.79 -1.12
C HIS A 214 22.55 -4.30 -2.19
N ALA A 215 21.96 -5.21 -3.00
CA ALA A 215 20.98 -4.87 -4.04
C ALA A 215 19.84 -3.98 -3.52
N TRP A 216 19.35 -4.21 -2.31
CA TRP A 216 18.24 -3.42 -1.75
C TRP A 216 18.60 -1.96 -1.44
N PRO A 217 19.68 -1.64 -0.73
CA PRO A 217 20.11 -0.26 -0.57
C PRO A 217 20.37 0.45 -1.89
N ILE A 218 20.99 -0.24 -2.85
CA ILE A 218 21.24 0.31 -4.21
C ILE A 218 19.90 0.58 -4.91
N ALA A 219 18.93 -0.33 -4.82
CA ALA A 219 17.60 -0.17 -5.39
C ALA A 219 16.86 1.06 -4.80
N ILE A 220 16.94 1.26 -3.47
CA ILE A 220 16.33 2.42 -2.79
C ILE A 220 16.91 3.73 -3.35
N ILE A 221 18.23 3.84 -3.40
CA ILE A 221 18.91 5.05 -3.88
C ILE A 221 18.59 5.28 -5.37
N ALA A 222 18.69 4.24 -6.20
CA ALA A 222 18.37 4.34 -7.63
C ALA A 222 16.91 4.74 -7.87
N GLY A 223 15.96 4.22 -7.10
CA GLY A 223 14.56 4.57 -7.19
C GLY A 223 14.29 6.04 -6.84
N VAL A 224 14.94 6.56 -5.80
CA VAL A 224 14.83 7.99 -5.42
C VAL A 224 15.43 8.89 -6.50
N ILE A 225 16.61 8.55 -7.01
CA ILE A 225 17.26 9.30 -8.09
C ILE A 225 16.38 9.30 -9.34
N THR A 226 15.78 8.16 -9.70
CA THR A 226 14.87 8.05 -10.83
C THR A 226 13.67 8.96 -10.68
N GLN A 227 13.01 8.97 -9.50
CA GLN A 227 11.89 9.87 -9.24
C GLN A 227 12.31 11.33 -9.38
N LEU A 228 13.45 11.70 -8.78
CA LEU A 228 13.97 13.07 -8.82
C LEU A 228 14.21 13.50 -10.27
N ILE A 229 14.86 12.68 -11.08
CA ILE A 229 15.17 13.02 -12.48
C ILE A 229 13.87 13.20 -13.27
N VAL A 230 12.93 12.25 -13.20
CA VAL A 230 11.71 12.31 -14.01
C VAL A 230 10.83 13.50 -13.61
N ILE A 231 10.70 13.76 -12.30
CA ILE A 231 9.93 14.91 -11.81
C ILE A 231 10.60 16.23 -12.22
N PHE A 232 11.91 16.34 -12.08
CA PHE A 232 12.66 17.55 -12.44
C PHE A 232 12.59 17.84 -13.95
N VAL A 233 12.75 16.81 -14.79
CA VAL A 233 12.59 16.94 -16.25
C VAL A 233 11.16 17.35 -16.60
N GLY A 234 10.16 16.79 -15.91
CA GLY A 234 8.74 17.15 -16.08
C GLY A 234 8.48 18.61 -15.68
N ASP A 235 9.04 19.05 -14.55
CA ASP A 235 8.91 20.43 -14.08
C ASP A 235 9.53 21.44 -15.06
N MET A 236 10.72 21.14 -15.57
CA MET A 236 11.38 21.97 -16.60
C MET A 236 10.60 22.05 -17.92
N LYS A 237 9.94 20.95 -18.32
CA LYS A 237 9.23 20.88 -19.61
C LYS A 237 7.86 21.55 -19.56
N PHE A 238 7.17 21.43 -18.44
CA PHE A 238 5.76 21.82 -18.29
C PHE A 238 5.56 22.98 -17.31
N GLU A 239 6.64 23.52 -16.74
CA GLU A 239 6.59 24.66 -15.78
C GLU A 239 5.61 24.41 -14.62
N LEU A 240 5.71 23.21 -14.01
CA LEU A 240 4.71 22.73 -13.03
C LEU A 240 4.76 23.43 -11.68
N ALA A 241 5.77 24.28 -11.43
CA ALA A 241 6.00 25.02 -10.19
C ALA A 241 6.00 24.12 -8.93
N ILE A 242 6.69 22.97 -9.02
CA ILE A 242 6.80 22.01 -7.92
C ILE A 242 7.70 22.60 -6.82
N SER A 243 7.24 22.54 -5.57
CA SER A 243 8.07 22.92 -4.43
C SER A 243 9.22 21.93 -4.24
N VAL A 244 10.43 22.31 -4.66
CA VAL A 244 11.65 21.50 -4.54
C VAL A 244 11.90 21.10 -3.09
N ALA A 245 11.65 22.01 -2.12
CA ALA A 245 11.85 21.73 -0.70
C ALA A 245 10.90 20.61 -0.21
N ALA A 246 9.61 20.67 -0.56
CA ALA A 246 8.65 19.64 -0.19
C ALA A 246 8.98 18.28 -0.85
N MET A 247 9.44 18.31 -2.10
CA MET A 247 9.89 17.12 -2.82
C MET A 247 11.09 16.45 -2.13
N VAL A 248 12.12 17.21 -1.80
CA VAL A 248 13.33 16.69 -1.12
C VAL A 248 12.97 16.10 0.25
N ILE A 249 12.17 16.80 1.06
CA ILE A 249 11.71 16.29 2.36
C ILE A 249 10.94 14.97 2.18
N GLY A 250 10.02 14.92 1.23
CA GLY A 250 9.25 13.71 0.94
C GLY A 250 10.13 12.53 0.49
N MET A 251 11.18 12.78 -0.30
CA MET A 251 12.15 11.76 -0.71
C MET A 251 13.01 11.26 0.46
N VAL A 252 13.44 12.15 1.36
CA VAL A 252 14.15 11.75 2.58
C VAL A 252 13.27 10.83 3.44
N ILE A 253 11.99 11.18 3.61
CA ILE A 253 11.03 10.33 4.32
C ILE A 253 10.88 8.97 3.60
N ALA A 254 10.86 8.95 2.26
CA ALA A 254 10.78 7.72 1.48
C ALA A 254 11.98 6.80 1.71
N VAL A 255 13.20 7.36 1.74
CA VAL A 255 14.42 6.61 2.07
C VAL A 255 14.34 6.03 3.48
N LEU A 256 13.97 6.83 4.48
CA LEU A 256 13.85 6.37 5.85
C LEU A 256 12.81 5.25 5.99
N ALA A 257 11.63 5.42 5.38
CA ALA A 257 10.59 4.40 5.36
C ALA A 257 11.06 3.10 4.69
N ALA A 258 11.79 3.21 3.57
CA ALA A 258 12.34 2.07 2.85
C ALA A 258 13.43 1.33 3.66
N LEU A 259 14.30 2.05 4.36
CA LEU A 259 15.32 1.45 5.25
C LEU A 259 14.68 0.73 6.44
N ILE A 260 13.63 1.33 7.04
CA ILE A 260 12.84 0.68 8.10
C ILE A 260 12.19 -0.59 7.55
N TYR A 261 11.56 -0.52 6.37
CA TYR A 261 10.96 -1.68 5.73
C TYR A 261 12.00 -2.78 5.47
N GLN A 262 13.14 -2.43 4.87
CA GLN A 262 14.25 -3.35 4.64
C GLN A 262 14.71 -4.02 5.94
N PHE A 263 14.88 -3.26 7.03
CA PHE A 263 15.29 -3.79 8.33
C PHE A 263 14.32 -4.86 8.83
N PHE A 264 13.00 -4.67 8.68
CA PHE A 264 12.00 -5.64 9.14
C PHE A 264 11.86 -6.85 8.21
N VAL A 265 11.98 -6.66 6.91
CA VAL A 265 11.81 -7.74 5.90
C VAL A 265 13.01 -8.67 5.85
N PHE A 266 14.24 -8.14 5.92
CA PHE A 266 15.43 -8.97 6.02
C PHE A 266 15.52 -9.63 7.39
N ALA A 267 14.81 -10.74 7.53
CA ALA A 267 14.85 -11.56 8.73
C ALA A 267 15.83 -12.71 8.55
N VAL A 268 17.08 -12.53 8.99
CA VAL A 268 17.91 -13.67 9.38
C VAL A 268 17.37 -14.12 10.74
N ASP A 269 16.94 -15.38 10.84
CA ASP A 269 16.53 -15.97 12.11
C ASP A 269 17.79 -16.30 12.92
N TYR A 270 18.18 -15.37 13.80
CA TYR A 270 19.34 -15.54 14.67
C TYR A 270 19.08 -16.47 15.86
N THR A 271 17.86 -17.03 15.97
CA THR A 271 17.48 -17.85 17.14
C THR A 271 17.78 -19.33 16.94
N ARG A 272 17.92 -19.80 15.71
CA ARG A 272 18.14 -21.20 15.42
C ARG A 272 19.14 -21.45 14.30
N THR A 273 19.73 -22.64 14.36
CA THR A 273 20.53 -23.18 13.25
C THR A 273 19.60 -23.69 12.16
N GLU A 274 19.82 -23.31 10.91
CA GLU A 274 19.09 -23.81 9.77
C GLU A 274 19.91 -24.91 9.07
N TYR A 275 19.21 -25.96 8.65
CA TYR A 275 19.77 -27.04 7.84
C TYR A 275 19.16 -26.94 6.45
N LEU A 276 20.00 -26.65 5.47
CA LEU A 276 19.61 -26.53 4.06
C LEU A 276 20.15 -27.74 3.30
N GLN A 277 19.32 -28.30 2.47
CA GLN A 277 19.70 -29.37 1.55
C GLN A 277 19.36 -28.91 0.14
N TYR A 278 20.30 -28.99 -0.75
CA TYR A 278 20.10 -28.79 -2.19
C TYR A 278 21.01 -29.74 -2.96
N GLU A 279 20.65 -30.02 -4.18
CA GLU A 279 21.38 -30.95 -5.05
C GLU A 279 21.55 -30.34 -6.44
N ASP A 280 22.63 -30.70 -7.09
CA ASP A 280 22.85 -30.51 -8.51
C ASP A 280 23.04 -31.89 -9.17
N ASP A 281 23.37 -31.93 -10.45
CA ASP A 281 23.53 -33.17 -11.22
C ASP A 281 24.68 -34.05 -10.72
N GLU A 282 25.59 -33.51 -9.88
CA GLU A 282 26.82 -34.18 -9.45
C GLU A 282 26.86 -34.37 -7.91
N TYR A 283 26.24 -33.49 -7.12
CA TYR A 283 26.40 -33.48 -5.65
C TYR A 283 25.14 -33.19 -4.89
N HIS A 284 25.02 -33.82 -3.71
CA HIS A 284 24.08 -33.47 -2.65
C HIS A 284 24.77 -32.57 -1.63
N TYR A 285 24.26 -31.37 -1.41
CA TYR A 285 24.84 -30.41 -0.48
C TYR A 285 24.02 -30.38 0.81
N TYR A 286 24.68 -30.56 1.94
CA TYR A 286 24.12 -30.41 3.27
C TYR A 286 24.80 -29.25 3.98
N VAL A 287 24.11 -28.12 4.05
CA VAL A 287 24.65 -26.90 4.65
C VAL A 287 24.03 -26.64 6.01
N LYS A 288 24.86 -26.51 7.01
CA LYS A 288 24.47 -26.07 8.37
C LYS A 288 24.76 -24.58 8.50
N ALA A 289 23.72 -23.74 8.45
CA ALA A 289 23.82 -22.32 8.67
C ALA A 289 23.67 -22.01 10.18
N VAL A 290 24.76 -21.56 10.79
CA VAL A 290 24.77 -21.17 12.21
C VAL A 290 24.84 -19.64 12.27
N PRO A 291 23.93 -18.95 12.99
CA PRO A 291 23.98 -17.51 13.12
C PRO A 291 25.28 -17.06 13.80
N LYS A 292 25.95 -16.05 13.24
CA LYS A 292 27.16 -15.45 13.87
C LYS A 292 26.83 -14.67 15.15
N ILE A 293 25.59 -14.24 15.29
CA ILE A 293 25.09 -13.52 16.46
C ILE A 293 24.02 -14.39 17.10
N ALA A 294 24.24 -14.84 18.34
CA ALA A 294 23.23 -15.56 19.09
C ALA A 294 22.30 -14.57 19.79
N VAL A 295 21.03 -14.53 19.39
CA VAL A 295 19.96 -13.89 20.14
C VAL A 295 19.32 -14.98 20.99
N SER A 296 19.30 -14.81 22.32
CA SER A 296 18.68 -15.80 23.21
C SER A 296 17.21 -16.00 22.83
N ALA A 297 16.87 -17.24 22.45
CA ALA A 297 15.47 -17.58 22.25
C ALA A 297 14.69 -17.38 23.56
N PRO A 298 13.45 -16.86 23.50
CA PRO A 298 12.61 -16.81 24.69
C PRO A 298 12.42 -18.25 25.22
N ASP A 299 12.56 -18.45 26.52
CA ASP A 299 12.38 -19.76 27.18
C ASP A 299 11.01 -20.36 26.80
N VAL A 300 11.03 -21.31 25.89
CA VAL A 300 9.84 -22.09 25.55
C VAL A 300 9.66 -23.10 26.68
N LYS A 301 8.73 -22.84 27.58
CA LYS A 301 8.30 -23.81 28.59
C LYS A 301 7.62 -24.98 27.87
N VAL A 302 8.38 -26.04 27.60
CA VAL A 302 7.83 -27.27 27.05
C VAL A 302 7.08 -27.99 28.18
N GLN A 303 5.76 -27.94 28.17
CA GLN A 303 4.95 -28.81 29.02
C GLN A 303 4.96 -30.21 28.41
N ARG A 304 5.66 -31.13 29.07
CA ARG A 304 5.58 -32.55 28.75
C ARG A 304 4.22 -33.08 29.20
N ILE A 305 3.35 -33.34 28.26
CA ILE A 305 2.08 -34.02 28.51
C ILE A 305 2.40 -35.52 28.62
N TYR A 306 2.46 -36.00 29.85
CA TYR A 306 2.55 -37.47 30.06
C TYR A 306 1.21 -38.10 29.71
N ALA A 307 1.18 -38.92 28.66
CA ALA A 307 0.04 -39.79 28.41
C ALA A 307 -0.10 -40.78 29.60
N ARG A 308 -1.21 -40.69 30.30
CA ARG A 308 -1.55 -41.61 31.40
C ARG A 308 -1.61 -43.00 30.84
N LYS A 309 -0.64 -43.89 31.17
CA LYS A 309 -0.73 -45.32 30.87
C LYS A 309 -1.97 -45.85 31.58
N THR A 310 -2.98 -46.23 30.84
CA THR A 310 -4.10 -47.03 31.33
C THR A 310 -3.54 -48.37 31.84
N ALA A 311 -3.62 -48.62 33.15
CA ALA A 311 -3.29 -49.87 33.75
C ALA A 311 -4.20 -50.96 33.16
N LYS A 312 -3.62 -51.93 32.43
CA LYS A 312 -4.28 -53.18 32.08
C LYS A 312 -4.52 -53.91 33.36
N THR A 313 -5.75 -54.09 33.75
CA THR A 313 -6.20 -55.00 34.79
C THR A 313 -6.06 -56.40 34.24
N ASP A 314 -4.99 -57.14 34.63
CA ASP A 314 -4.91 -58.58 34.43
C ASP A 314 -5.91 -59.22 35.36
N LYS A 315 -7.06 -59.65 34.81
CA LYS A 315 -7.89 -60.67 35.46
C LYS A 315 -7.20 -61.98 35.32
N LYS A 316 -6.56 -62.47 36.41
CA LYS A 316 -6.31 -63.92 36.64
C LYS A 316 -7.66 -64.61 36.77
N THR A 317 -7.97 -65.45 35.84
CA THR A 317 -8.93 -66.55 36.02
C THR A 317 -8.16 -67.77 36.47
N GLU A 318 -8.32 -68.11 37.75
CA GLU A 318 -8.12 -69.52 38.24
C GLU A 318 -9.28 -70.36 37.74
N HIS A 319 -8.98 -71.42 37.00
CA HIS A 319 -9.42 -72.81 37.15
C HIS A 319 -8.71 -73.69 36.15
#